data_489b32503f1c7d20ca70252510c74cad
#
_entry.id   489b32503f1c7d20ca70252510c74cad
#
_cell.length_a   1.000
_cell.length_b   1.000
_cell.length_c   1.000
_cell.angle_alpha   90.00
_cell.angle_beta   90.00
_cell.angle_gamma   90.00
#
_symmetry.space_group_name_H-M   'P 1'
#
loop_
_entity.id
_entity.type
_entity.pdbx_description
1 polymer ?
#
loop_
_entity_poly.entity_id
_entity_poly.type
_entity_poly.pdbx_seq_one_letter_code
_entity_poly.pdbx_strand_id
1 'polypeptide(L)'
;MKVTVVGAGNVGATCADVLAQREIANEIVLLDIKEGFAEGKALDIWETSPVNLYDSKTIGSTNNYEMTKDSEVVVITSGLPRKPGMSRDDLIATNAGIVKSVTENIVKYSPNAKIIVVSNPLDVMTYCAYLLSLIHISEPTRHSII
;
A
#
# COMPACT_ATOMS: atom_id res chain seq x y z
N MET A 1 -13.34 2.04 -9.49
CA MET A 1 -12.10 2.49 -8.82
C MET A 1 -11.31 1.27 -8.35
N LYS A 2 -10.00 1.30 -8.56
CA LYS A 2 -9.05 0.29 -8.07
C LYS A 2 -8.15 0.90 -7.00
N VAL A 3 -8.01 0.23 -5.88
CA VAL A 3 -7.14 0.63 -4.77
C VAL A 3 -6.11 -0.46 -4.51
N THR A 4 -4.85 -0.08 -4.37
CA THR A 4 -3.78 -0.99 -3.94
C THR A 4 -3.39 -0.69 -2.49
N VAL A 5 -3.23 -1.73 -1.69
CA VAL A 5 -2.67 -1.67 -0.33
C VAL A 5 -1.36 -2.43 -0.33
N VAL A 6 -0.26 -1.75 -0.05
CA VAL A 6 1.08 -2.33 0.00
C VAL A 6 1.47 -2.60 1.45
N GLY A 7 1.70 -3.86 1.76
CA GLY A 7 1.88 -4.40 3.10
C GLY A 7 0.63 -5.13 3.58
N ALA A 8 0.69 -6.46 3.72
CA ALA A 8 -0.42 -7.30 4.16
C ALA A 8 -0.37 -7.63 5.68
N GLY A 9 0.37 -6.83 6.45
CA GLY A 9 0.36 -6.90 7.91
C GLY A 9 -1.00 -6.52 8.49
N ASN A 10 -1.09 -6.42 9.81
CA ASN A 10 -2.37 -6.14 10.48
C ASN A 10 -3.04 -4.85 9.97
N VAL A 11 -2.27 -3.78 9.80
CA VAL A 11 -2.80 -2.49 9.33
C VAL A 11 -3.29 -2.59 7.88
N GLY A 12 -2.48 -3.15 6.99
CA GLY A 12 -2.83 -3.25 5.57
C GLY A 12 -4.00 -4.21 5.32
N ALA A 13 -4.02 -5.37 5.98
CA ALA A 13 -5.13 -6.31 5.86
C ALA A 13 -6.45 -5.71 6.38
N THR A 14 -6.41 -5.02 7.53
CA THR A 14 -7.60 -4.31 8.06
C THR A 14 -8.05 -3.19 7.12
N CYS A 15 -7.10 -2.44 6.54
CA CYS A 15 -7.41 -1.41 5.56
C CYS A 15 -8.13 -2.01 4.34
N ALA A 16 -7.60 -3.11 3.78
CA ALA A 16 -8.22 -3.80 2.65
C ALA A 16 -9.61 -4.33 2.97
N ASP A 17 -9.80 -4.91 4.15
CA ASP A 17 -11.09 -5.42 4.62
C ASP A 17 -12.13 -4.31 4.73
N VAL A 18 -11.79 -3.19 5.38
CA VAL A 18 -12.71 -2.04 5.50
C VAL A 18 -13.04 -1.41 4.14
N LEU A 19 -12.05 -1.32 3.23
CA LEU A 19 -12.29 -0.84 1.87
C LEU A 19 -13.28 -1.73 1.12
N ALA A 20 -13.17 -3.05 1.29
CA ALA A 20 -14.06 -4.02 0.67
C ALA A 20 -15.48 -3.93 1.25
N GLN A 21 -15.62 -4.03 2.57
CA GLN A 21 -16.93 -4.00 3.25
C GLN A 21 -17.71 -2.70 3.00
N ARG A 22 -17.01 -1.58 2.85
CA ARG A 22 -17.63 -0.28 2.55
C ARG A 22 -17.80 -0.01 1.06
N GLU A 23 -17.40 -0.93 0.21
CA GLU A 23 -17.48 -0.80 -1.26
C GLU A 23 -16.87 0.51 -1.78
N ILE A 24 -15.77 0.98 -1.14
CA ILE A 24 -15.07 2.19 -1.56
C ILE A 24 -14.39 1.99 -2.91
N ALA A 25 -13.98 0.76 -3.20
CA ALA A 25 -13.34 0.37 -4.45
C ALA A 25 -13.99 -0.91 -5.00
N ASN A 26 -14.06 -1.03 -6.33
CA ASN A 26 -14.54 -2.26 -6.99
C ASN A 26 -13.50 -3.39 -6.92
N GLU A 27 -12.23 -3.00 -6.97
CA GLU A 27 -11.09 -3.92 -6.90
C GLU A 27 -10.07 -3.41 -5.89
N ILE A 28 -9.65 -4.29 -5.00
CA ILE A 28 -8.62 -4.04 -4.00
C ILE A 28 -7.49 -5.03 -4.25
N VAL A 29 -6.28 -4.53 -4.45
CA VAL A 29 -5.06 -5.35 -4.55
C VAL A 29 -4.29 -5.23 -3.25
N LEU A 30 -4.10 -6.35 -2.57
CA LEU A 30 -3.27 -6.45 -1.38
C LEU A 30 -1.92 -7.04 -1.77
N LEU A 31 -0.83 -6.29 -1.59
CA LEU A 31 0.52 -6.69 -2.00
C LEU A 31 1.43 -6.87 -0.78
N ASP A 32 2.21 -7.94 -0.77
CA ASP A 32 3.28 -8.15 0.21
C ASP A 32 4.49 -8.82 -0.45
N ILE A 33 5.63 -8.77 0.21
CA ILE A 33 6.85 -9.47 -0.21
C ILE A 33 6.90 -10.91 0.28
N LYS A 34 6.14 -11.24 1.33
CA LYS A 34 6.09 -12.57 1.90
C LYS A 34 5.18 -13.47 1.07
N GLU A 35 5.77 -14.54 0.55
CA GLU A 35 5.08 -15.48 -0.33
C GLU A 35 3.78 -16.03 0.26
N GLY A 36 2.71 -15.98 -0.50
CA GLY A 36 1.38 -16.49 -0.15
C GLY A 36 0.65 -15.71 0.94
N PHE A 37 1.30 -14.72 1.58
CA PHE A 37 0.71 -14.04 2.73
C PHE A 37 -0.41 -13.07 2.34
N ALA A 38 -0.17 -12.28 1.30
CA ALA A 38 -1.17 -11.36 0.78
C ALA A 38 -2.33 -12.12 0.13
N GLU A 39 -2.03 -13.18 -0.60
CA GLU A 39 -3.03 -14.03 -1.26
C GLU A 39 -3.96 -14.68 -0.24
N GLY A 40 -3.42 -15.26 0.85
CA GLY A 40 -4.23 -15.84 1.91
C GLY A 40 -5.14 -14.82 2.60
N LYS A 41 -4.62 -13.66 2.94
CA LYS A 41 -5.39 -12.56 3.54
C LYS A 41 -6.48 -12.03 2.61
N ALA A 42 -6.16 -11.87 1.33
CA ALA A 42 -7.12 -11.40 0.33
C ALA A 42 -8.25 -12.41 0.11
N LEU A 43 -7.93 -13.71 0.11
CA LEU A 43 -8.92 -14.77 0.01
C LEU A 43 -9.86 -14.76 1.21
N ASP A 44 -9.32 -14.69 2.43
CA ASP A 44 -10.12 -14.58 3.66
C ASP A 44 -11.11 -13.40 3.58
N ILE A 45 -10.65 -12.22 3.14
CA ILE A 45 -11.51 -11.05 2.97
C ILE A 45 -12.57 -11.32 1.89
N TRP A 46 -12.18 -11.83 0.74
CA TRP A 46 -13.11 -12.10 -0.37
C TRP A 46 -14.20 -13.11 0.02
N GLU A 47 -13.86 -14.14 0.76
CA GLU A 47 -14.81 -15.18 1.21
C GLU A 47 -15.85 -14.63 2.20
N THR A 48 -15.63 -13.47 2.83
CA THR A 48 -16.64 -12.83 3.71
C THR A 48 -17.70 -12.05 2.93
N SER A 49 -17.50 -11.84 1.62
CA SER A 49 -18.41 -11.02 0.80
C SER A 49 -19.87 -11.50 0.79
N PRO A 50 -20.18 -12.80 0.70
CA PRO A 50 -21.58 -13.26 0.74
C PRO A 50 -22.25 -13.04 2.09
N VAL A 51 -21.46 -13.06 3.18
CA VAL A 51 -21.97 -12.88 4.56
C VAL A 51 -22.21 -11.40 4.85
N ASN A 52 -21.26 -10.55 4.41
CA ASN A 52 -21.31 -9.11 4.66
C ASN A 52 -21.97 -8.31 3.54
N LEU A 53 -22.45 -9.00 2.50
CA LEU A 53 -23.24 -8.44 1.39
C LEU A 53 -22.55 -7.28 0.66
N TYR A 54 -21.28 -7.46 0.29
CA TYR A 54 -20.55 -6.52 -0.57
C TYR A 54 -20.01 -7.19 -1.83
N ASP A 55 -19.74 -6.41 -2.88
CA ASP A 55 -19.32 -6.89 -4.19
C ASP A 55 -17.88 -6.48 -4.57
N SER A 56 -17.17 -5.81 -3.69
CA SER A 56 -15.76 -5.42 -3.91
C SER A 56 -14.85 -6.65 -3.94
N LYS A 57 -14.09 -6.82 -5.01
CA LYS A 57 -13.16 -7.93 -5.17
C LYS A 57 -11.81 -7.62 -4.53
N THR A 58 -11.34 -8.49 -3.65
CA THR A 58 -10.00 -8.40 -3.07
C THR A 58 -9.09 -9.48 -3.64
N ILE A 59 -7.92 -9.07 -4.13
CA ILE A 59 -6.92 -9.94 -4.76
C ILE A 59 -5.59 -9.74 -4.03
N GLY A 60 -4.95 -10.83 -3.65
CA GLY A 60 -3.60 -10.82 -3.10
C GLY A 60 -2.52 -11.04 -4.15
N SER A 61 -1.34 -10.48 -3.91
CA SER A 61 -0.19 -10.65 -4.80
C SER A 61 1.12 -10.60 -4.03
N THR A 62 2.00 -11.57 -4.30
CA THR A 62 3.36 -11.58 -3.75
C THR A 62 4.32 -10.88 -4.70
N ASN A 63 4.85 -9.74 -4.27
CA ASN A 63 5.90 -8.96 -4.96
C ASN A 63 5.67 -8.70 -6.47
N ASN A 64 4.44 -8.87 -6.95
CA ASN A 64 4.08 -8.63 -8.34
C ASN A 64 3.35 -7.29 -8.48
N TYR A 65 4.11 -6.24 -8.71
CA TYR A 65 3.59 -4.87 -8.87
C TYR A 65 2.79 -4.66 -10.17
N GLU A 66 2.88 -5.55 -11.13
CA GLU A 66 2.04 -5.47 -12.34
C GLU A 66 0.54 -5.56 -11.99
N MET A 67 0.20 -6.30 -10.94
CA MET A 67 -1.17 -6.38 -10.43
C MET A 67 -1.71 -5.03 -9.93
N THR A 68 -0.82 -4.10 -9.58
CA THR A 68 -1.19 -2.76 -9.10
C THR A 68 -1.49 -1.78 -10.23
N LYS A 69 -1.26 -2.18 -11.47
CA LYS A 69 -1.43 -1.32 -12.64
C LYS A 69 -2.79 -0.62 -12.66
N ASP A 70 -2.77 0.67 -13.02
CA ASP A 70 -3.94 1.52 -13.12
C ASP A 70 -4.70 1.72 -11.78
N SER A 71 -4.02 1.61 -10.64
CA SER A 71 -4.60 1.98 -9.36
C SER A 71 -4.80 3.49 -9.28
N GLU A 72 -5.98 3.91 -8.82
CA GLU A 72 -6.30 5.32 -8.58
C GLU A 72 -5.77 5.81 -7.24
N VAL A 73 -5.74 4.91 -6.25
CA VAL A 73 -5.20 5.18 -4.91
C VAL A 73 -4.29 4.03 -4.49
N VAL A 74 -3.18 4.36 -3.87
CA VAL A 74 -2.25 3.39 -3.27
C VAL A 74 -2.01 3.75 -1.81
N VAL A 75 -2.24 2.80 -0.92
CA VAL A 75 -1.99 2.94 0.52
C VAL A 75 -0.73 2.16 0.85
N ILE A 76 0.32 2.85 1.34
CA ILE A 76 1.59 2.23 1.73
C ILE A 76 1.58 2.04 3.24
N THR A 77 1.42 0.79 3.66
CA THR A 77 1.48 0.37 5.09
C THR A 77 2.73 -0.45 5.39
N SER A 78 3.55 -0.70 4.37
CA SER A 78 4.77 -1.50 4.47
C SER A 78 5.84 -0.80 5.31
N GLY A 79 6.51 -1.56 6.15
CA GLY A 79 7.56 -1.09 7.02
C GLY A 79 7.80 -2.09 8.16
N LEU A 80 8.97 -2.03 8.76
CA LEU A 80 9.30 -2.85 9.92
C LEU A 80 8.94 -2.10 11.21
N PRO A 81 8.36 -2.80 12.20
CA PRO A 81 8.20 -2.25 13.54
C PRO A 81 9.57 -2.11 14.20
N ARG A 82 9.68 -1.16 15.13
CA ARG A 82 10.90 -1.00 15.92
C ARG A 82 11.18 -2.26 16.74
N LYS A 83 12.37 -2.81 16.57
CA LYS A 83 12.84 -3.97 17.34
C LYS A 83 13.62 -3.50 18.58
N PRO A 84 13.64 -4.30 19.67
CA PRO A 84 14.51 -4.05 20.81
C PRO A 84 15.97 -3.89 20.36
N GLY A 85 16.66 -2.85 20.83
CA GLY A 85 18.04 -2.55 20.47
C GLY A 85 18.22 -1.76 19.16
N MET A 86 17.15 -1.51 18.40
CA MET A 86 17.19 -0.68 17.19
C MET A 86 17.09 0.80 17.55
N SER A 87 18.02 1.61 17.03
CA SER A 87 17.95 3.06 17.18
C SER A 87 16.82 3.64 16.31
N ARG A 88 16.44 4.88 16.56
CA ARG A 88 15.47 5.59 15.71
C ARG A 88 16.00 5.78 14.30
N ASP A 89 17.30 6.08 14.18
CA ASP A 89 17.94 6.31 12.88
C ASP A 89 18.04 5.02 12.05
N ASP A 90 18.30 3.88 12.70
CA ASP A 90 18.28 2.58 12.03
C ASP A 90 16.89 2.25 11.48
N LEU A 91 15.84 2.54 12.24
CA LEU A 91 14.46 2.35 11.80
C LEU A 91 14.12 3.25 10.61
N ILE A 92 14.52 4.52 10.67
CA ILE A 92 14.34 5.49 9.59
C ILE A 92 15.03 4.99 8.32
N ALA A 93 16.31 4.61 8.41
CA ALA A 93 17.08 4.14 7.26
C ALA A 93 16.45 2.90 6.61
N THR A 94 16.05 1.92 7.42
CA THR A 94 15.42 0.69 6.93
C THR A 94 14.09 0.96 6.25
N ASN A 95 13.19 1.70 6.91
CA ASN A 95 11.86 1.98 6.38
C ASN A 95 11.90 2.95 5.19
N ALA A 96 12.86 3.89 5.14
CA ALA A 96 13.06 4.73 3.98
C ALA A 96 13.44 3.90 2.74
N GLY A 97 14.30 2.89 2.90
CA GLY A 97 14.62 1.95 1.81
C GLY A 97 13.40 1.18 1.31
N ILE A 98 12.55 0.72 2.22
CA ILE A 98 11.31 0.01 1.88
C ILE A 98 10.34 0.94 1.13
N VAL A 99 10.04 2.11 1.69
CA VAL A 99 9.12 3.09 1.08
C VAL A 99 9.64 3.57 -0.28
N LYS A 100 10.96 3.76 -0.41
CA LYS A 100 11.60 4.09 -1.68
C LYS A 100 11.31 3.03 -2.74
N SER A 101 11.62 1.79 -2.46
CA SER A 101 11.41 0.67 -3.39
C SER A 101 9.93 0.52 -3.78
N VAL A 102 9.03 0.62 -2.81
CA VAL A 102 7.58 0.56 -3.05
C VAL A 102 7.13 1.70 -3.95
N THR A 103 7.52 2.94 -3.62
CA THR A 103 7.09 4.12 -4.38
C THR A 103 7.59 4.08 -5.83
N GLU A 104 8.84 3.71 -6.07
CA GLU A 104 9.40 3.57 -7.41
C GLU A 104 8.61 2.55 -8.26
N ASN A 105 8.26 1.41 -7.67
CA ASN A 105 7.46 0.41 -8.35
C ASN A 105 6.02 0.89 -8.62
N ILE A 106 5.38 1.53 -7.64
CA ILE A 106 4.02 2.06 -7.82
C ILE A 106 3.97 3.11 -8.92
N VAL A 107 4.89 4.05 -8.93
CA VAL A 107 4.94 5.10 -9.97
C VAL A 107 5.14 4.52 -11.36
N LYS A 108 5.88 3.42 -11.47
CA LYS A 108 6.07 2.72 -12.76
C LYS A 108 4.77 2.14 -13.32
N TYR A 109 3.92 1.56 -12.49
CA TYR A 109 2.69 0.89 -12.94
C TYR A 109 1.42 1.74 -12.80
N SER A 110 1.42 2.70 -11.90
CA SER A 110 0.30 3.61 -11.61
C SER A 110 0.79 5.04 -11.40
N PRO A 111 1.31 5.70 -12.46
CA PRO A 111 1.94 7.02 -12.36
C PRO A 111 0.99 8.13 -11.88
N ASN A 112 -0.31 7.96 -12.07
CA ASN A 112 -1.33 8.93 -11.68
C ASN A 112 -2.01 8.59 -10.33
N ALA A 113 -1.55 7.54 -9.63
CA ALA A 113 -2.12 7.14 -8.36
C ALA A 113 -1.89 8.20 -7.28
N LYS A 114 -2.89 8.41 -6.46
CA LYS A 114 -2.75 9.17 -5.20
C LYS A 114 -2.17 8.24 -4.14
N ILE A 115 -1.05 8.65 -3.54
CA ILE A 115 -0.34 7.84 -2.56
C ILE A 115 -0.69 8.32 -1.15
N ILE A 116 -1.17 7.40 -0.31
CA ILE A 116 -1.40 7.59 1.12
C ILE A 116 -0.35 6.79 1.88
N VAL A 117 0.46 7.46 2.69
CA VAL A 117 1.52 6.81 3.47
C VAL A 117 1.06 6.63 4.91
N VAL A 118 1.16 5.40 5.43
CA VAL A 118 0.85 5.04 6.81
C VAL A 118 2.10 4.52 7.55
N SER A 119 3.17 4.24 6.80
CA SER A 119 4.44 3.73 7.35
C SER A 119 5.09 4.68 8.34
N ASN A 120 5.71 4.12 9.38
CA ASN A 120 6.37 4.91 10.41
C ASN A 120 7.91 4.95 10.25
N PRO A 121 8.56 6.06 10.63
CA PRO A 121 8.02 7.33 11.11
C PRO A 121 7.26 8.10 10.00
N LEU A 122 6.02 8.47 10.27
CA LEU A 122 5.07 8.94 9.25
C LEU A 122 5.58 10.13 8.45
N ASP A 123 6.05 11.17 9.13
CA ASP A 123 6.51 12.41 8.48
C ASP A 123 7.67 12.15 7.52
N VAL A 124 8.67 11.39 7.99
CA VAL A 124 9.86 11.06 7.19
C VAL A 124 9.50 10.18 6.00
N MET A 125 8.66 9.16 6.21
CA MET A 125 8.25 8.24 5.15
C MET A 125 7.36 8.92 4.10
N THR A 126 6.49 9.81 4.53
CA THR A 126 5.66 10.63 3.64
C THR A 126 6.53 11.55 2.77
N TYR A 127 7.52 12.21 3.38
CA TYR A 127 8.45 13.06 2.64
C TYR A 127 9.31 12.27 1.64
N CYS A 128 9.77 11.08 2.04
CA CYS A 128 10.51 10.18 1.16
C CYS A 128 9.65 9.77 -0.07
N ALA A 129 8.43 9.35 0.13
CA ALA A 129 7.51 9.01 -0.96
C ALA A 129 7.21 10.22 -1.86
N TYR A 130 7.04 11.40 -1.28
CA TYR A 130 6.80 12.65 -2.00
C TYR A 130 7.94 13.00 -2.95
N LEU A 131 9.18 12.98 -2.48
CA LEU A 131 10.36 13.28 -3.30
C LEU A 131 10.49 12.33 -4.50
N LEU A 132 10.17 11.06 -4.29
CA LEU A 132 10.25 10.03 -5.34
C LEU A 132 9.11 10.14 -6.35
N SER A 133 7.92 10.48 -5.90
CA SER A 133 6.75 10.65 -6.79
C SER A 133 6.89 11.89 -7.67
N LEU A 134 7.56 12.96 -7.20
CA LEU A 134 7.80 14.17 -7.98
C LEU A 134 8.78 13.98 -9.15
N ILE A 135 9.69 13.02 -9.06
CA ILE A 135 10.65 12.74 -10.16
C ILE A 135 9.92 12.27 -11.42
N HIS A 136 8.71 11.74 -11.28
CA HIS A 136 7.91 11.18 -12.36
C HIS A 136 6.71 12.05 -12.79
N ILE A 137 6.52 13.22 -12.18
CA ILE A 137 5.42 14.13 -12.50
C ILE A 137 6.00 15.38 -13.15
N SER A 138 5.67 15.59 -14.42
CA SER A 138 6.11 16.76 -15.19
C SER A 138 5.40 18.07 -14.83
N GLU A 139 4.43 18.04 -13.92
CA GLU A 139 3.73 19.22 -13.40
C GLU A 139 3.55 19.13 -11.88
N PRO A 140 3.65 20.26 -11.15
CA PRO A 140 3.44 20.30 -9.71
C PRO A 140 1.94 20.19 -9.38
N THR A 141 1.36 19.03 -9.60
CA THR A 141 0.03 18.74 -9.10
C THR A 141 0.12 18.51 -7.59
N ARG A 142 -0.66 19.28 -6.87
CA ARG A 142 -0.75 19.21 -5.42
C ARG A 142 -1.12 17.78 -5.00
N HIS A 143 -0.15 17.04 -4.51
CA HIS A 143 -0.44 15.85 -3.73
C HIS A 143 -0.89 16.34 -2.35
N SER A 144 -2.18 16.23 -2.06
CA SER A 144 -2.63 16.32 -0.68
C SER A 144 -2.16 15.06 0.03
N ILE A 145 -1.08 15.22 0.78
CA ILE A 145 -0.59 14.24 1.71
C ILE A 145 -1.46 14.40 2.95
N ILE A 146 -2.29 13.42 3.22
CA ILE A 146 -3.08 13.34 4.46
C ILE A 146 -2.45 12.25 5.31
#